data_406e5bc893ad53b6d7a563c05debaa1e
#
_entry.id   406e5bc893ad53b6d7a563c05debaa1e
#
_cell.length_a   1.000
_cell.length_b   1.000
_cell.length_c   1.000
_cell.angle_alpha   90.00
_cell.angle_beta   90.00
_cell.angle_gamma   90.00
#
_symmetry.space_group_name_H-M   'P 1'
#
loop_
_entity.id
_entity.type
_entity.pdbx_description
1 polymer ?
#
loop_
_entity_poly.entity_id
_entity_poly.type
_entity_poly.pdbx_seq_one_letter_code
_entity_poly.pdbx_strand_id
1 'polypeptide(L)'
;MNKFRMFPPLLGLVFLLAGCDSRPAETVRLVTYNAGTFNKYIADDYPLVAEMMREVGADAVCLNELDSCTTRTGGVFQLERIARAIGGWDYRFGRAMPYRGGSYGVGVMTRERILDHFTVALPRGEGAEPRVLTVVELARYVIATT
;
A
#
# COMPACT_ATOMS: atom_id res chain seq x y z
N MET A 1 -59.37 60.35 13.33
CA MET A 1 -59.63 58.88 13.39
C MET A 1 -58.65 58.22 12.50
N ASN A 2 -57.47 57.79 13.05
CA ASN A 2 -56.42 57.13 12.31
C ASN A 2 -56.58 55.63 12.44
N LYS A 3 -56.83 54.95 11.34
CA LYS A 3 -56.85 53.47 11.24
C LYS A 3 -55.46 52.98 11.05
N PHE A 4 -54.79 52.40 12.09
CA PHE A 4 -53.56 51.62 11.97
C PHE A 4 -53.89 50.30 11.27
N ARG A 5 -53.32 50.11 10.09
CA ARG A 5 -53.28 48.79 9.43
C ARG A 5 -52.06 47.96 9.96
N MET A 6 -52.34 46.96 10.75
CA MET A 6 -51.39 45.97 11.17
C MET A 6 -51.05 45.03 9.95
N PHE A 7 -49.83 45.01 9.53
CA PHE A 7 -49.29 43.98 8.61
C PHE A 7 -48.90 42.74 9.42
N PRO A 8 -49.26 41.53 8.98
CA PRO A 8 -48.79 40.33 9.63
C PRO A 8 -47.28 40.11 9.35
N PRO A 9 -46.52 39.54 10.32
CA PRO A 9 -45.12 39.25 10.10
C PRO A 9 -44.95 38.12 9.07
N LEU A 10 -44.18 38.40 8.03
CA LEU A 10 -43.78 37.43 7.03
C LEU A 10 -42.79 36.43 7.68
N LEU A 11 -43.30 35.24 8.00
CA LEU A 11 -42.51 34.16 8.55
C LEU A 11 -41.58 33.60 7.43
N GLY A 12 -40.35 34.07 7.38
CA GLY A 12 -39.36 33.59 6.44
C GLY A 12 -38.95 32.14 6.77
N LEU A 13 -39.40 31.22 5.92
CA LEU A 13 -39.02 29.83 5.97
C LEU A 13 -37.57 29.72 5.47
N VAL A 14 -36.60 29.63 6.39
CA VAL A 14 -35.19 29.36 6.05
C VAL A 14 -35.05 27.88 5.73
N PHE A 15 -34.97 27.54 4.45
CA PHE A 15 -34.55 26.23 4.01
C PHE A 15 -33.05 26.09 4.27
N LEU A 16 -32.67 25.38 5.33
CA LEU A 16 -31.33 24.82 5.51
C LEU A 16 -31.15 23.73 4.45
N LEU A 17 -30.54 24.09 3.32
CA LEU A 17 -30.00 23.13 2.41
C LEU A 17 -28.81 22.47 3.14
N ALA A 18 -29.04 21.31 3.76
CA ALA A 18 -27.99 20.42 4.15
C ALA A 18 -27.32 19.95 2.86
N GLY A 19 -26.28 20.67 2.41
CA GLY A 19 -25.43 20.25 1.35
C GLY A 19 -24.81 18.91 1.77
N CYS A 20 -25.19 17.81 1.10
CA CYS A 20 -24.40 16.61 1.14
C CYS A 20 -23.02 16.98 0.60
N ASP A 21 -22.07 17.11 1.51
CA ASP A 21 -20.65 17.29 1.18
C ASP A 21 -20.16 15.97 0.58
N SER A 22 -20.49 15.73 -0.67
CA SER A 22 -20.01 14.60 -1.45
C SER A 22 -18.55 14.87 -1.80
N ARG A 23 -17.66 14.76 -0.81
CA ARG A 23 -16.22 14.67 -1.09
C ARG A 23 -16.04 13.47 -2.01
N PRO A 24 -15.33 13.62 -3.14
CA PRO A 24 -15.02 12.47 -3.96
C PRO A 24 -14.32 11.43 -3.08
N ALA A 25 -14.78 10.18 -3.17
CA ALA A 25 -14.15 9.09 -2.45
C ALA A 25 -12.65 9.11 -2.76
N GLU A 26 -11.82 9.22 -1.73
CA GLU A 26 -10.37 9.24 -1.90
C GLU A 26 -9.94 7.90 -2.50
N THR A 27 -9.45 7.93 -3.71
CA THR A 27 -9.05 6.72 -4.44
C THR A 27 -7.65 6.31 -4.00
N VAL A 28 -7.50 5.07 -3.57
CA VAL A 28 -6.20 4.45 -3.27
C VAL A 28 -5.81 3.58 -4.46
N ARG A 29 -4.59 3.79 -4.98
CA ARG A 29 -4.04 2.98 -6.05
C ARG A 29 -3.08 1.94 -5.49
N LEU A 30 -3.56 0.69 -5.44
CA LEU A 30 -2.76 -0.46 -5.06
C LEU A 30 -2.18 -1.13 -6.29
N VAL A 31 -0.88 -1.38 -6.30
CA VAL A 31 -0.16 -2.11 -7.35
C VAL A 31 0.32 -3.44 -6.80
N THR A 32 0.21 -4.50 -7.58
CA THR A 32 0.87 -5.77 -7.34
C THR A 32 1.91 -6.03 -8.43
N TYR A 33 3.10 -6.46 -8.05
CA TYR A 33 4.22 -6.65 -8.97
C TYR A 33 5.09 -7.84 -8.55
N ASN A 34 5.28 -8.78 -9.48
CA ASN A 34 6.25 -9.85 -9.29
C ASN A 34 7.63 -9.33 -9.68
N ALA A 35 8.51 -9.18 -8.69
CA ALA A 35 9.82 -8.60 -8.86
C ALA A 35 10.82 -9.58 -9.55
N GLY A 36 10.53 -10.89 -9.54
CA GLY A 36 11.45 -11.91 -10.07
C GLY A 36 12.86 -11.79 -9.50
N THR A 37 12.95 -11.39 -8.21
CA THR A 37 14.21 -11.08 -7.49
C THR A 37 15.08 -9.99 -8.14
N PHE A 38 14.52 -9.13 -8.98
CA PHE A 38 15.20 -8.03 -9.71
C PHE A 38 16.45 -8.46 -10.51
N ASN A 39 16.60 -9.72 -10.83
CA ASN A 39 17.75 -10.22 -11.58
C ASN A 39 17.35 -11.00 -12.84
N LYS A 40 16.04 -11.01 -13.18
CA LYS A 40 15.52 -11.84 -14.26
C LYS A 40 15.78 -11.26 -15.64
N TYR A 41 15.75 -9.94 -15.77
CA TYR A 41 15.89 -9.24 -17.05
C TYR A 41 17.00 -8.19 -17.03
N ILE A 42 17.03 -7.34 -16.02
CA ILE A 42 18.03 -6.30 -15.81
C ILE A 42 18.43 -6.39 -14.34
N ALA A 43 19.69 -6.62 -14.08
CA ALA A 43 20.20 -6.75 -12.71
C ALA A 43 20.10 -5.40 -11.97
N ASP A 44 19.65 -5.44 -10.71
CA ASP A 44 19.66 -4.33 -9.75
C ASP A 44 18.89 -3.07 -10.15
N ASP A 45 17.86 -3.19 -10.98
CA ASP A 45 17.14 -2.02 -11.50
C ASP A 45 16.05 -1.49 -10.54
N TYR A 46 16.41 -1.30 -9.28
CA TYR A 46 15.51 -0.71 -8.27
C TYR A 46 15.07 0.71 -8.62
N PRO A 47 15.94 1.61 -9.15
CA PRO A 47 15.53 2.94 -9.57
C PRO A 47 14.48 2.93 -10.68
N LEU A 48 14.60 2.07 -11.68
CA LEU A 48 13.64 1.96 -12.79
C LEU A 48 12.26 1.50 -12.29
N VAL A 49 12.23 0.47 -11.42
CA VAL A 49 10.97 -0.01 -10.84
C VAL A 49 10.36 1.07 -9.93
N ALA A 50 11.17 1.80 -9.18
CA ALA A 50 10.69 2.92 -8.37
C ALA A 50 10.07 4.03 -9.25
N GLU A 51 10.69 4.35 -10.38
CA GLU A 51 10.14 5.32 -11.35
C GLU A 51 8.82 4.84 -11.94
N MET A 52 8.75 3.60 -12.38
CA MET A 52 7.51 2.99 -12.87
C MET A 52 6.37 3.08 -11.84
N MET A 53 6.66 2.85 -10.54
CA MET A 53 5.65 2.98 -9.49
C MET A 53 5.22 4.44 -9.27
N ARG A 54 6.11 5.42 -9.47
CA ARG A 54 5.75 6.84 -9.46
C ARG A 54 4.86 7.22 -10.65
N GLU A 55 5.22 6.77 -11.86
CA GLU A 55 4.46 7.03 -13.09
C GLU A 55 3.03 6.50 -13.01
N VAL A 56 2.85 5.28 -12.48
CA VAL A 56 1.49 4.75 -12.26
C VAL A 56 0.78 5.41 -11.08
N GLY A 57 1.46 6.27 -10.32
CA GLY A 57 0.89 6.97 -9.17
C GLY A 57 0.47 6.04 -8.04
N ALA A 58 1.27 5.00 -7.77
CA ALA A 58 0.99 4.04 -6.71
C ALA A 58 0.95 4.71 -5.33
N ASP A 59 0.01 4.31 -4.48
CA ASP A 59 -0.05 4.67 -3.06
C ASP A 59 0.52 3.56 -2.18
N ALA A 60 0.34 2.31 -2.60
CA ALA A 60 0.97 1.15 -2.00
C ALA A 60 1.29 0.09 -3.06
N VAL A 61 2.32 -0.72 -2.80
CA VAL A 61 2.79 -1.77 -3.71
C VAL A 61 2.99 -3.08 -2.94
N CYS A 62 2.36 -4.14 -3.46
CA CYS A 62 2.64 -5.51 -3.07
C CYS A 62 3.69 -6.09 -4.00
N LEU A 63 4.77 -6.59 -3.46
CA LEU A 63 5.89 -7.18 -4.21
C LEU A 63 6.02 -8.65 -3.90
N ASN A 64 6.02 -9.47 -4.94
CA ASN A 64 6.26 -10.90 -4.84
C ASN A 64 7.66 -11.24 -5.34
N GLU A 65 8.16 -12.42 -4.95
CA GLU A 65 9.48 -12.92 -5.33
C GLU A 65 10.63 -11.97 -4.95
N LEU A 66 10.73 -11.66 -3.67
CA LEU A 66 11.78 -10.82 -3.11
C LEU A 66 12.83 -11.63 -2.35
N ASP A 67 14.08 -11.23 -2.51
CA ASP A 67 15.18 -11.65 -1.65
C ASP A 67 15.48 -10.61 -0.58
N SER A 68 15.81 -11.11 0.59
CA SER A 68 16.37 -10.34 1.70
C SER A 68 17.74 -10.90 2.05
N CYS A 69 18.79 -10.18 1.69
CA CYS A 69 20.19 -10.49 2.04
C CYS A 69 20.69 -11.88 1.57
N THR A 70 20.19 -12.39 0.43
CA THR A 70 20.66 -13.66 -0.12
C THR A 70 21.98 -13.50 -0.88
N THR A 71 22.77 -14.57 -0.97
CA THR A 71 24.02 -14.54 -1.73
C THR A 71 23.81 -14.36 -3.23
N ARG A 72 22.65 -14.80 -3.79
CA ARG A 72 22.36 -14.64 -5.23
C ARG A 72 22.10 -13.18 -5.63
N THR A 73 21.75 -12.33 -4.66
CA THR A 73 21.52 -10.91 -4.87
C THR A 73 22.56 -10.04 -4.17
N GLY A 74 23.75 -10.60 -3.91
CA GLY A 74 24.87 -9.86 -3.33
C GLY A 74 24.63 -9.35 -1.90
N GLY A 75 23.77 -10.01 -1.13
CA GLY A 75 23.45 -9.59 0.25
C GLY A 75 22.50 -8.40 0.33
N VAL A 76 21.86 -8.00 -0.77
CA VAL A 76 20.95 -6.84 -0.79
C VAL A 76 19.61 -7.20 -0.17
N PHE A 77 19.08 -6.28 0.67
CA PHE A 77 17.68 -6.31 1.07
C PHE A 77 16.84 -5.54 0.03
N GLN A 78 16.27 -6.28 -0.92
CA GLN A 78 15.63 -5.72 -2.12
C GLN A 78 14.47 -4.78 -1.80
N LEU A 79 13.60 -5.15 -0.85
CA LEU A 79 12.45 -4.32 -0.46
C LEU A 79 12.91 -2.96 0.10
N GLU A 80 13.93 -2.94 0.93
CA GLU A 80 14.50 -1.69 1.45
C GLU A 80 15.07 -0.83 0.32
N ARG A 81 15.79 -1.46 -0.62
CA ARG A 81 16.40 -0.73 -1.74
C ARG A 81 15.36 -0.01 -2.59
N ILE A 82 14.28 -0.69 -2.96
CA ILE A 82 13.21 -0.04 -3.76
C ILE A 82 12.43 0.97 -2.93
N ALA A 83 12.14 0.70 -1.65
CA ALA A 83 11.46 1.65 -0.77
C ALA A 83 12.24 2.96 -0.61
N ARG A 84 13.57 2.89 -0.52
CA ARG A 84 14.46 4.06 -0.53
C ARG A 84 14.47 4.77 -1.87
N ALA A 85 14.57 4.03 -2.98
CA ALA A 85 14.62 4.58 -4.33
C ALA A 85 13.32 5.34 -4.70
N ILE A 86 12.16 4.90 -4.21
CA ILE A 86 10.88 5.57 -4.48
C ILE A 86 10.65 6.82 -3.63
N GLY A 87 11.43 7.05 -2.59
CA GLY A 87 11.33 8.24 -1.74
C GLY A 87 11.21 7.96 -0.24
N GLY A 88 11.63 6.78 0.20
CA GLY A 88 11.64 6.43 1.62
C GLY A 88 10.27 6.00 2.15
N TRP A 89 9.54 5.22 1.36
CA TRP A 89 8.27 4.64 1.77
C TRP A 89 8.44 3.68 2.95
N ASP A 90 7.39 3.57 3.77
CA ASP A 90 7.35 2.54 4.81
C ASP A 90 7.15 1.16 4.18
N TYR A 91 7.69 0.10 4.79
CA TYR A 91 7.64 -1.24 4.21
C TYR A 91 7.66 -2.34 5.28
N ARG A 92 7.10 -3.51 4.93
CA ARG A 92 7.19 -4.75 5.72
C ARG A 92 7.46 -5.93 4.81
N PHE A 93 8.40 -6.75 5.23
CA PHE A 93 8.80 -7.98 4.54
C PHE A 93 8.22 -9.20 5.25
N GLY A 94 7.52 -10.04 4.49
CA GLY A 94 7.04 -11.34 4.92
C GLY A 94 8.00 -12.44 4.50
N ARG A 95 8.72 -13.00 5.46
CA ARG A 95 9.64 -14.11 5.22
C ARG A 95 8.88 -15.40 5.00
N ALA A 96 8.95 -15.97 3.79
CA ALA A 96 8.39 -17.29 3.48
C ALA A 96 9.34 -18.43 3.89
N MET A 97 10.63 -18.27 3.62
CA MET A 97 11.63 -19.29 3.94
C MET A 97 13.06 -18.71 4.07
N PRO A 98 13.96 -19.38 4.78
CA PRO A 98 15.39 -19.14 4.66
C PRO A 98 15.85 -19.56 3.25
N TYR A 99 16.71 -18.75 2.63
CA TYR A 99 17.20 -19.03 1.30
C TYR A 99 18.59 -18.44 1.09
N ARG A 100 19.55 -19.25 0.68
CA ARG A 100 20.94 -18.88 0.29
C ARG A 100 21.59 -17.85 1.22
N GLY A 101 21.59 -18.12 2.53
CA GLY A 101 22.18 -17.25 3.55
C GLY A 101 21.33 -16.08 4.00
N GLY A 102 20.24 -15.80 3.32
CA GLY A 102 19.25 -14.79 3.65
C GLY A 102 17.84 -15.35 3.73
N SER A 103 16.87 -14.64 3.16
CA SER A 103 15.45 -15.04 3.13
C SER A 103 14.82 -14.73 1.78
N TYR A 104 13.78 -15.50 1.44
CA TYR A 104 12.92 -15.28 0.30
C TYR A 104 11.47 -15.05 0.79
N GLY A 105 10.73 -14.19 0.11
CA GLY A 105 9.37 -13.89 0.51
C GLY A 105 8.69 -12.82 -0.32
N VAL A 106 7.78 -12.12 0.33
CA VAL A 106 6.96 -11.06 -0.24
C VAL A 106 7.11 -9.77 0.55
N GLY A 107 6.67 -8.65 0.01
CA GLY A 107 6.72 -7.38 0.71
C GLY A 107 5.55 -6.46 0.37
N VAL A 108 5.27 -5.58 1.30
CA VAL A 108 4.40 -4.42 1.08
C VAL A 108 5.22 -3.17 1.32
N MET A 109 5.11 -2.19 0.44
CA MET A 109 5.62 -0.84 0.67
C MET A 109 4.52 0.18 0.39
N THR A 110 4.50 1.30 1.11
CA THR A 110 3.44 2.30 1.06
C THR A 110 3.94 3.69 1.40
N ARG A 111 3.27 4.72 0.86
CA ARG A 111 3.48 6.12 1.24
C ARG A 111 3.04 6.40 2.66
N GLU A 112 1.96 5.73 3.11
CA GLU A 112 1.42 5.90 4.45
C GLU A 112 2.26 5.11 5.46
N ARG A 113 2.25 5.58 6.70
CA ARG A 113 2.86 4.84 7.80
C ARG A 113 2.10 3.55 8.06
N ILE A 114 2.82 2.44 8.17
CA ILE A 114 2.28 1.15 8.61
C ILE A 114 2.12 1.19 10.13
N LEU A 115 0.88 0.98 10.60
CA LEU A 115 0.53 1.02 12.03
C LEU A 115 0.83 -0.31 12.71
N ASP A 116 0.49 -1.41 12.03
CA ASP A 116 0.75 -2.77 12.50
C ASP A 116 0.97 -3.72 11.33
N HIS A 117 1.57 -4.88 11.60
CA HIS A 117 1.78 -5.92 10.60
C HIS A 117 1.97 -7.30 11.25
N PHE A 118 1.58 -8.32 10.51
CA PHE A 118 1.87 -9.71 10.85
C PHE A 118 2.03 -10.57 9.60
N THR A 119 2.62 -11.75 9.79
CA THR A 119 2.83 -12.71 8.70
C THR A 119 2.36 -14.08 9.16
N VAL A 120 1.58 -14.77 8.31
CA VAL A 120 1.02 -16.09 8.56
C VAL A 120 1.56 -17.06 7.52
N ALA A 121 2.04 -18.21 7.95
CA ALA A 121 2.40 -19.30 7.05
C ALA A 121 1.15 -19.87 6.37
N LEU A 122 1.19 -20.01 5.05
CA LEU A 122 0.11 -20.62 4.30
C LEU A 122 0.22 -22.15 4.33
N PRO A 123 -0.93 -22.86 4.31
CA PRO A 123 -0.94 -24.30 4.13
C PRO A 123 -0.21 -24.71 2.85
N ARG A 124 0.58 -25.76 2.92
CA ARG A 124 1.30 -26.28 1.74
C ARG A 124 1.21 -27.79 1.64
N GLY A 125 1.21 -28.29 0.41
CA GLY A 125 1.35 -29.70 0.13
C GLY A 125 2.79 -30.20 0.38
N GLU A 126 2.95 -31.51 0.41
CA GLU A 126 4.27 -32.14 0.53
C GLU A 126 5.19 -31.71 -0.63
N GLY A 127 6.42 -31.33 -0.32
CA GLY A 127 7.41 -30.86 -1.31
C GLY A 127 7.15 -29.46 -1.89
N ALA A 128 6.01 -28.81 -1.59
CA ALA A 128 5.74 -27.47 -2.08
C ALA A 128 6.60 -26.40 -1.37
N GLU A 129 6.92 -25.33 -2.11
CA GLU A 129 7.65 -24.19 -1.57
C GLU A 129 6.83 -23.47 -0.51
N PRO A 130 7.42 -23.12 0.65
CA PRO A 130 6.71 -22.33 1.67
C PRO A 130 6.22 -20.99 1.14
N ARG A 131 4.99 -20.62 1.50
CA ARG A 131 4.37 -19.33 1.20
C ARG A 131 3.84 -18.70 2.48
N VAL A 132 3.72 -17.41 2.47
CA VAL A 132 3.17 -16.63 3.59
C VAL A 132 2.15 -15.63 3.10
N LEU A 133 1.21 -15.30 3.96
CA LEU A 133 0.37 -14.11 3.86
C LEU A 133 0.97 -13.04 4.76
N THR A 134 1.38 -11.92 4.18
CA THR A 134 1.83 -10.74 4.93
C THR A 134 0.73 -9.71 4.91
N VAL A 135 0.36 -9.25 6.09
CA VAL A 135 -0.71 -8.27 6.31
C VAL A 135 -0.09 -7.01 6.92
N VAL A 136 -0.46 -5.85 6.41
CA VAL A 136 -0.12 -4.55 6.96
C VAL A 136 -1.38 -3.75 7.21
N GLU A 137 -1.46 -3.09 8.35
CA GLU A 137 -2.55 -2.21 8.74
C GLU A 137 -2.14 -0.75 8.55
N LEU A 138 -2.95 0.01 7.85
CA LEU A 138 -2.84 1.44 7.64
C LEU A 138 -4.00 2.15 8.33
N ALA A 139 -3.99 3.45 8.36
CA ALA A 139 -5.01 4.22 9.08
C ALA A 139 -6.44 3.99 8.57
N ARG A 140 -6.61 3.64 7.29
CA ARG A 140 -7.92 3.57 6.63
C ARG A 140 -8.23 2.22 5.99
N TYR A 141 -7.24 1.38 5.78
CA TYR A 141 -7.40 0.08 5.10
C TYR A 141 -6.29 -0.89 5.49
N VAL A 142 -6.50 -2.14 5.16
CA VAL A 142 -5.56 -3.24 5.37
C VAL A 142 -5.14 -3.78 4.01
N ILE A 143 -3.85 -4.07 3.85
CA ILE A 143 -3.29 -4.70 2.66
C ILE A 143 -2.77 -6.08 3.05
N ALA A 144 -3.09 -7.08 2.23
CA ALA A 144 -2.55 -8.42 2.38
C ALA A 144 -1.96 -8.91 1.04
N THR A 145 -0.81 -9.57 1.09
CA THR A 145 -0.11 -10.13 -0.08
C THR A 145 0.52 -11.49 0.23
N THR A 146 0.65 -12.32 -0.79
CA THR A 146 1.25 -13.67 -0.72
C THR A 146 2.12 -13.95 -1.93
#